data_18002dc731c1cc3c17b20b307968a9fa
#
_entry.id   18002dc731c1cc3c17b20b307968a9fa
#
_cell.length_a   1.000
_cell.length_b   1.000
_cell.length_c   1.000
_cell.angle_alpha   90.00
_cell.angle_beta   90.00
_cell.angle_gamma   90.00
#
_symmetry.space_group_name_H-M   'P 1'
#
loop_
_entity.id
_entity.type
_entity.pdbx_description
1 polymer ?
#
loop_
_entity_poly.entity_id
_entity_poly.type
_entity_poly.pdbx_seq_one_letter_code
_entity_poly.pdbx_strand_id
1 'polypeptide(L)'
;MALCEAALGCTKKYEIAKLLLSRGAEMTERSRQFVSAFSETFHRHTAGKKPSKFLQNQEAAVEKLCVLFDAKICPAASFHDGVSPILLTDTGGFKDNFSELWNFLVPPGGRAQVAQGEVIRIAGKVEHELLDNGGLNWDEDYRKMLLTFHEYLRLGNPSGYSDEAVSEIINALMDGDVNDGMILRLCYCARHWVEANPVVIPLIDADYTR
;
A
#
# COMPACT_ATOMS: atom_id res chain seq x y z
N MET A 1 5.92 16.83 9.21
CA MET A 1 4.87 17.34 8.28
C MET A 1 3.58 16.51 8.31
N ALA A 2 3.64 15.21 8.53
CA ALA A 2 2.45 14.32 8.59
C ALA A 2 1.42 14.68 9.69
N LEU A 3 1.83 15.21 10.82
CA LEU A 3 0.92 15.59 11.92
C LEU A 3 0.00 16.79 11.58
N CYS A 4 0.41 17.68 10.67
CA CYS A 4 -0.46 18.76 10.20
C CYS A 4 -1.50 18.31 9.18
N GLU A 5 -1.30 17.19 8.49
CA GLU A 5 -2.22 16.70 7.48
C GLU A 5 -3.48 16.06 8.08
N ALA A 6 -3.34 15.39 9.22
CA ALA A 6 -4.47 14.75 9.91
C ALA A 6 -5.37 15.76 10.66
N ALA A 7 -4.85 16.90 11.06
CA ALA A 7 -5.57 17.85 11.95
C ALA A 7 -6.57 18.76 11.22
N LEU A 8 -6.40 19.00 9.90
CA LEU A 8 -7.28 19.87 9.12
C LEU A 8 -8.08 19.03 8.11
N GLY A 9 -9.41 19.00 8.25
CA GLY A 9 -10.28 18.38 7.25
C GLY A 9 -10.08 18.98 5.86
N CYS A 10 -10.35 18.20 4.80
CA CYS A 10 -10.14 18.60 3.41
C CYS A 10 -10.83 19.92 3.04
N THR A 11 -11.98 20.20 3.63
CA THR A 11 -12.70 21.49 3.45
C THR A 11 -11.85 22.67 3.88
N LYS A 12 -11.20 22.60 5.05
CA LYS A 12 -10.33 23.68 5.53
C LYS A 12 -9.06 23.83 4.68
N LYS A 13 -8.49 22.73 4.22
CA LYS A 13 -7.35 22.74 3.29
C LYS A 13 -7.69 23.48 1.98
N TYR A 14 -8.87 23.20 1.42
CA TYR A 14 -9.37 23.90 0.24
C TYR A 14 -9.54 25.41 0.48
N GLU A 15 -10.17 25.82 1.58
CA GLU A 15 -10.38 27.25 1.89
C GLU A 15 -9.07 27.99 2.11
N ILE A 16 -8.09 27.36 2.80
CA ILE A 16 -6.74 27.93 2.99
C ILE A 16 -6.02 28.07 1.65
N ALA A 17 -6.02 27.04 0.82
CA ALA A 17 -5.39 27.07 -0.49
C ALA A 17 -5.98 28.17 -1.37
N LYS A 18 -7.31 28.28 -1.42
CA LYS A 18 -8.04 29.32 -2.15
C LYS A 18 -7.65 30.73 -1.67
N LEU A 19 -7.57 30.93 -0.33
CA LEU A 19 -7.14 32.21 0.25
C LEU A 19 -5.70 32.55 -0.13
N LEU A 20 -4.77 31.61 -0.04
CA LEU A 20 -3.35 31.83 -0.37
C LEU A 20 -3.20 32.24 -1.85
N LEU A 21 -3.85 31.52 -2.76
CA LEU A 21 -3.82 31.85 -4.19
C LEU A 21 -4.45 33.23 -4.46
N SER A 22 -5.55 33.60 -3.79
CA SER A 22 -6.16 34.92 -3.91
C SER A 22 -5.27 36.06 -3.39
N ARG A 23 -4.27 35.73 -2.55
CA ARG A 23 -3.28 36.67 -2.02
C ARG A 23 -1.97 36.67 -2.80
N GLY A 24 -1.93 36.01 -3.96
CA GLY A 24 -0.77 36.01 -4.84
C GLY A 24 0.23 34.88 -4.60
N ALA A 25 -0.14 33.84 -3.85
CA ALA A 25 0.68 32.63 -3.79
C ALA A 25 0.77 31.99 -5.20
N GLU A 26 1.97 31.56 -5.58
CA GLU A 26 2.20 30.94 -6.88
C GLU A 26 1.79 29.46 -6.90
N MET A 27 1.15 29.06 -7.99
CA MET A 27 0.88 27.67 -8.27
C MET A 27 2.08 27.06 -9.01
N THR A 28 2.77 26.15 -8.35
CA THR A 28 3.95 25.47 -8.89
C THR A 28 3.61 24.05 -9.34
N GLU A 29 4.45 23.48 -10.21
CA GLU A 29 4.31 22.07 -10.59
C GLU A 29 4.39 21.14 -9.37
N ARG A 30 5.27 21.45 -8.42
CA ARG A 30 5.35 20.71 -7.14
C ARG A 30 4.05 20.75 -6.35
N SER A 31 3.34 21.89 -6.34
CA SER A 31 2.05 22.00 -5.65
C SER A 31 0.96 21.19 -6.34
N ARG A 32 0.95 21.11 -7.68
CA ARG A 32 0.04 20.24 -8.44
C ARG A 32 0.28 18.77 -8.16
N GLN A 33 1.54 18.33 -8.21
CA GLN A 33 1.93 16.95 -7.89
C GLN A 33 1.55 16.57 -6.46
N PHE A 34 1.75 17.47 -5.51
CA PHE A 34 1.35 17.26 -4.11
C PHE A 34 -0.17 17.09 -3.97
N VAL A 35 -0.97 17.92 -4.65
CA VAL A 35 -2.44 17.81 -4.61
C VAL A 35 -2.91 16.52 -5.27
N SER A 36 -2.29 16.09 -6.39
CA SER A 36 -2.60 14.80 -7.02
C SER A 36 -2.31 13.62 -6.09
N ALA A 37 -1.13 13.59 -5.47
CA ALA A 37 -0.77 12.54 -4.50
C ALA A 37 -1.67 12.54 -3.26
N PHE A 38 -2.07 13.73 -2.79
CA PHE A 38 -3.03 13.88 -1.70
C PHE A 38 -4.40 13.30 -2.07
N SER A 39 -4.90 13.57 -3.29
CA SER A 39 -6.16 13.02 -3.80
C SER A 39 -6.11 11.48 -3.85
N GLU A 40 -5.05 10.91 -4.38
CA GLU A 40 -4.84 9.46 -4.43
C GLU A 40 -4.84 8.83 -3.04
N THR A 41 -4.06 9.40 -2.11
CA THR A 41 -3.99 8.95 -0.72
C THR A 41 -5.35 9.03 -0.03
N PHE A 42 -6.11 10.12 -0.25
CA PHE A 42 -7.45 10.30 0.30
C PHE A 42 -8.40 9.21 -0.20
N HIS A 43 -8.47 8.98 -1.51
CA HIS A 43 -9.35 7.96 -2.09
C HIS A 43 -8.99 6.55 -1.64
N ARG A 44 -7.68 6.23 -1.50
CA ARG A 44 -7.23 4.96 -0.94
C ARG A 44 -7.69 4.75 0.50
N HIS A 45 -7.53 5.75 1.37
CA HIS A 45 -7.93 5.66 2.79
C HIS A 45 -9.45 5.65 3.01
N THR A 46 -10.22 6.14 2.06
CA THR A 46 -11.67 6.21 2.16
C THR A 46 -12.39 5.08 1.42
N ALA A 47 -11.69 4.36 0.56
CA ALA A 47 -12.22 3.23 -0.17
C ALA A 47 -12.77 2.16 0.80
N GLY A 48 -13.92 1.61 0.49
CA GLY A 48 -14.62 0.63 1.33
C GLY A 48 -15.28 1.18 2.60
N LYS A 49 -15.09 2.47 2.94
CA LYS A 49 -15.79 3.09 4.07
C LYS A 49 -17.25 3.32 3.73
N LYS A 50 -18.13 3.13 4.73
CA LYS A 50 -19.57 3.41 4.56
C LYS A 50 -19.77 4.88 4.18
N PRO A 51 -20.58 5.17 3.16
CA PRO A 51 -20.93 6.53 2.78
C PRO A 51 -21.51 7.29 3.96
N SER A 52 -20.98 8.48 4.21
CA SER A 52 -21.52 9.41 5.22
C SER A 52 -21.51 10.82 4.65
N LYS A 53 -22.38 11.69 5.17
CA LYS A 53 -22.41 13.10 4.75
C LYS A 53 -21.07 13.80 5.00
N PHE A 54 -20.36 13.40 6.07
CA PHE A 54 -19.02 13.90 6.35
C PHE A 54 -18.04 13.48 5.26
N LEU A 55 -18.01 12.20 4.89
CA LEU A 55 -17.11 11.68 3.86
C LEU A 55 -17.39 12.34 2.50
N GLN A 56 -18.63 12.44 2.09
CA GLN A 56 -19.04 13.12 0.85
C GLN A 56 -18.55 14.59 0.80
N ASN A 57 -18.64 15.30 1.94
CA ASN A 57 -18.15 16.68 2.03
C ASN A 57 -16.61 16.74 1.90
N GLN A 58 -15.87 15.76 2.44
CA GLN A 58 -14.42 15.69 2.29
C GLN A 58 -14.02 15.36 0.83
N GLU A 59 -14.71 14.43 0.18
CA GLU A 59 -14.51 14.08 -1.24
C GLU A 59 -14.73 15.31 -2.14
N ALA A 60 -15.85 15.99 -1.98
CA ALA A 60 -16.13 17.22 -2.73
C ALA A 60 -15.08 18.33 -2.50
N ALA A 61 -14.46 18.38 -1.32
CA ALA A 61 -13.41 19.33 -1.03
C ALA A 61 -12.07 18.93 -1.69
N VAL A 62 -11.77 17.64 -1.77
CA VAL A 62 -10.59 17.12 -2.50
C VAL A 62 -10.73 17.38 -4.00
N GLU A 63 -11.90 17.11 -4.59
CA GLU A 63 -12.18 17.44 -5.99
C GLU A 63 -11.99 18.94 -6.28
N LYS A 64 -12.52 19.81 -5.40
CA LYS A 64 -12.31 21.26 -5.53
C LYS A 64 -10.84 21.67 -5.43
N LEU A 65 -10.06 20.99 -4.58
CA LEU A 65 -8.61 21.20 -4.52
C LEU A 65 -7.93 20.82 -5.83
N CYS A 66 -8.27 19.67 -6.40
CA CYS A 66 -7.72 19.23 -7.68
C CYS A 66 -8.04 20.23 -8.79
N VAL A 67 -9.29 20.68 -8.88
CA VAL A 67 -9.69 21.72 -9.85
C VAL A 67 -8.95 23.04 -9.62
N LEU A 68 -8.82 23.48 -8.36
CA LEU A 68 -8.15 24.73 -8.01
C LEU A 68 -6.67 24.73 -8.43
N PHE A 69 -5.99 23.59 -8.35
CA PHE A 69 -4.56 23.44 -8.69
C PHE A 69 -4.31 22.91 -10.09
N ASP A 70 -5.35 22.72 -10.90
CA ASP A 70 -5.22 22.03 -12.20
C ASP A 70 -4.45 20.71 -12.05
N ALA A 71 -4.79 19.97 -10.97
CA ALA A 71 -4.16 18.72 -10.61
C ALA A 71 -5.01 17.55 -11.11
N LYS A 72 -4.36 16.41 -11.40
CA LYS A 72 -5.06 15.19 -11.82
C LYS A 72 -6.01 14.73 -10.72
N ILE A 73 -7.28 14.56 -11.06
CA ILE A 73 -8.24 13.91 -10.18
C ILE A 73 -7.99 12.41 -10.28
N CYS A 74 -7.55 11.80 -9.17
CA CYS A 74 -7.39 10.37 -9.12
C CYS A 74 -8.77 9.72 -8.92
N PRO A 75 -9.12 8.68 -9.69
CA PRO A 75 -10.36 7.94 -9.46
C PRO A 75 -10.37 7.31 -8.06
N ALA A 76 -11.57 7.01 -7.57
CA ALA A 76 -11.70 6.24 -6.33
C ALA A 76 -10.86 4.96 -6.43
N ALA A 77 -10.08 4.66 -5.39
CA ALA A 77 -9.29 3.44 -5.37
C ALA A 77 -10.24 2.22 -5.45
N SER A 78 -10.03 1.39 -6.45
CA SER A 78 -10.70 0.11 -6.57
C SER A 78 -9.78 -0.96 -5.99
N PHE A 79 -10.27 -1.69 -4.98
CA PHE A 79 -9.58 -2.86 -4.46
C PHE A 79 -10.08 -4.12 -5.16
N HIS A 80 -9.24 -5.14 -5.14
CA HIS A 80 -9.60 -6.45 -5.60
C HIS A 80 -10.85 -6.98 -4.89
N ASP A 81 -11.75 -7.60 -5.64
CA ASP A 81 -13.07 -8.05 -5.15
C ASP A 81 -13.04 -9.35 -4.33
N GLY A 82 -11.86 -9.96 -4.20
CA GLY A 82 -11.66 -11.23 -3.49
C GLY A 82 -11.99 -12.48 -4.29
N VAL A 83 -12.44 -12.36 -5.55
CA VAL A 83 -12.89 -13.50 -6.36
C VAL A 83 -12.37 -13.51 -7.81
N SER A 84 -12.14 -12.33 -8.40
CA SER A 84 -11.67 -12.22 -9.78
C SER A 84 -10.20 -12.65 -9.91
N PRO A 85 -9.76 -13.18 -11.07
CA PRO A 85 -8.34 -13.42 -11.31
C PRO A 85 -7.50 -12.13 -11.22
N ILE A 86 -6.31 -12.24 -10.65
CA ILE A 86 -5.36 -11.13 -10.53
C ILE A 86 -4.54 -11.07 -11.81
N LEU A 87 -4.85 -10.08 -12.65
CA LEU A 87 -4.15 -9.85 -13.92
C LEU A 87 -3.19 -8.69 -13.73
N LEU A 88 -1.90 -8.97 -13.89
CA LEU A 88 -0.86 -7.95 -13.81
C LEU A 88 -0.65 -7.31 -15.18
N THR A 89 -0.60 -5.99 -15.21
CA THR A 89 -0.11 -5.25 -16.36
C THR A 89 1.35 -4.93 -16.12
N ASP A 90 2.25 -5.47 -16.94
CA ASP A 90 3.68 -5.14 -16.86
C ASP A 90 3.89 -3.74 -17.46
N THR A 91 3.71 -2.73 -16.62
CA THR A 91 3.71 -1.31 -17.03
C THR A 91 4.96 -0.54 -16.63
N GLY A 92 5.90 -1.17 -15.90
CA GLY A 92 7.04 -0.43 -15.35
C GLY A 92 8.11 -1.30 -14.71
N GLY A 93 9.02 -0.64 -14.01
CA GLY A 93 10.03 -1.31 -13.21
C GLY A 93 9.43 -2.04 -11.99
N PHE A 94 10.26 -2.83 -11.31
CA PHE A 94 9.83 -3.61 -10.14
C PHE A 94 9.05 -2.77 -9.09
N LYS A 95 9.56 -1.60 -8.76
CA LYS A 95 8.96 -0.72 -7.72
C LYS A 95 7.56 -0.27 -8.11
N ASP A 96 7.35 0.06 -9.37
CA ASP A 96 6.05 0.51 -9.88
C ASP A 96 5.04 -0.65 -9.83
N ASN A 97 5.46 -1.83 -10.27
CA ASN A 97 4.62 -3.04 -10.28
C ASN A 97 4.28 -3.53 -8.85
N PHE A 98 5.22 -3.44 -7.89
CA PHE A 98 4.93 -3.78 -6.49
C PHE A 98 3.95 -2.78 -5.87
N SER A 99 4.10 -1.49 -6.16
CA SER A 99 3.18 -0.45 -5.71
C SER A 99 1.78 -0.60 -6.32
N GLU A 100 1.68 -1.03 -7.57
CA GLU A 100 0.40 -1.34 -8.22
C GLU A 100 -0.31 -2.51 -7.52
N LEU A 101 0.41 -3.61 -7.27
CA LEU A 101 -0.11 -4.74 -6.50
C LEU A 101 -0.55 -4.34 -5.09
N TRP A 102 0.27 -3.55 -4.41
CA TRP A 102 -0.10 -3.01 -3.10
C TRP A 102 -1.41 -2.23 -3.16
N ASN A 103 -1.52 -1.31 -4.09
CA ASN A 103 -2.69 -0.44 -4.23
C ASN A 103 -3.96 -1.22 -4.58
N PHE A 104 -3.82 -2.31 -5.34
CA PHE A 104 -4.95 -3.12 -5.80
C PHE A 104 -5.36 -4.20 -4.79
N LEU A 105 -4.39 -4.86 -4.13
CA LEU A 105 -4.66 -6.04 -3.32
C LEU A 105 -4.72 -5.75 -1.81
N VAL A 106 -4.06 -4.68 -1.33
CA VAL A 106 -3.91 -4.41 0.11
C VAL A 106 -4.91 -3.35 0.55
N PRO A 107 -5.87 -3.69 1.43
CA PRO A 107 -6.83 -2.74 1.95
C PRO A 107 -6.14 -1.72 2.89
N PRO A 108 -6.75 -0.55 3.13
CA PRO A 108 -6.20 0.49 4.00
C PRO A 108 -6.12 0.08 5.48
N GLY A 109 -6.66 -1.06 5.85
CA GLY A 109 -6.60 -1.60 7.20
C GLY A 109 -7.08 -3.04 7.27
N GLY A 110 -6.57 -3.80 8.23
CA GLY A 110 -6.84 -5.22 8.37
C GLY A 110 -6.06 -6.11 7.40
N ARG A 111 -6.45 -7.37 7.32
CA ARG A 111 -5.89 -8.35 6.39
C ARG A 111 -6.44 -8.15 4.98
N ALA A 112 -5.71 -8.60 3.98
CA ALA A 112 -6.19 -8.66 2.60
C ALA A 112 -7.36 -9.65 2.46
N GLN A 113 -8.03 -9.65 1.31
CA GLN A 113 -9.16 -10.55 1.06
C GLN A 113 -8.73 -11.93 0.55
N VAL A 114 -7.53 -12.01 -0.02
CA VAL A 114 -6.97 -13.21 -0.66
C VAL A 114 -5.49 -13.37 -0.28
N ALA A 115 -4.97 -14.60 -0.40
CA ALA A 115 -3.58 -14.92 -0.08
C ALA A 115 -2.57 -14.05 -0.83
N GLN A 116 -2.81 -13.76 -2.09
CA GLN A 116 -1.95 -12.90 -2.91
C GLN A 116 -1.83 -11.49 -2.32
N GLY A 117 -2.95 -10.92 -1.90
CA GLY A 117 -2.96 -9.62 -1.24
C GLY A 117 -2.26 -9.64 0.11
N GLU A 118 -2.41 -10.73 0.86
CA GLU A 118 -1.77 -10.87 2.16
C GLU A 118 -0.25 -11.04 2.04
N VAL A 119 0.23 -11.77 1.04
CA VAL A 119 1.67 -11.90 0.74
C VAL A 119 2.27 -10.54 0.40
N ILE A 120 1.63 -9.75 -0.46
CA ILE A 120 2.07 -8.36 -0.76
C ILE A 120 2.02 -7.49 0.49
N ARG A 121 0.96 -7.61 1.31
CA ARG A 121 0.80 -6.84 2.55
C ARG A 121 1.90 -7.14 3.56
N ILE A 122 2.24 -8.40 3.76
CA ILE A 122 3.32 -8.80 4.67
C ILE A 122 4.65 -8.24 4.18
N ALA A 123 5.01 -8.48 2.93
CA ALA A 123 6.28 -8.00 2.37
C ALA A 123 6.43 -6.48 2.49
N GLY A 124 5.41 -5.71 2.11
CA GLY A 124 5.47 -4.24 2.18
C GLY A 124 5.43 -3.70 3.61
N LYS A 125 4.75 -4.36 4.56
CA LYS A 125 4.81 -3.97 5.97
C LYS A 125 6.19 -4.23 6.57
N VAL A 126 6.82 -5.35 6.24
CA VAL A 126 8.18 -5.66 6.67
C VAL A 126 9.17 -4.67 6.07
N GLU A 127 9.05 -4.38 4.77
CA GLU A 127 9.88 -3.37 4.10
C GLU A 127 9.76 -2.01 4.81
N HIS A 128 8.56 -1.52 4.98
CA HIS A 128 8.32 -0.21 5.62
C HIS A 128 8.85 -0.16 7.06
N GLU A 129 8.63 -1.21 7.85
CA GLU A 129 9.11 -1.24 9.24
C GLU A 129 10.63 -1.24 9.31
N LEU A 130 11.31 -1.99 8.46
CA LEU A 130 12.75 -2.14 8.52
C LEU A 130 13.51 -1.00 7.83
N LEU A 131 13.03 -0.50 6.68
CA LEU A 131 13.72 0.56 5.92
C LEU A 131 13.32 1.97 6.36
N ASP A 132 12.01 2.22 6.52
CA ASP A 132 11.54 3.59 6.79
C ASP A 132 11.42 3.87 8.29
N ASN A 133 11.10 2.86 9.10
CA ASN A 133 10.89 2.98 10.53
C ASN A 133 12.05 2.46 11.39
N GLY A 134 13.09 1.91 10.76
CA GLY A 134 14.29 1.43 11.43
C GLY A 134 14.06 0.28 12.42
N GLY A 135 12.98 -0.50 12.23
CA GLY A 135 12.65 -1.65 13.08
C GLY A 135 12.15 -1.28 14.47
N LEU A 136 11.69 -0.04 14.70
CA LEU A 136 11.26 0.43 16.02
C LEU A 136 10.06 -0.35 16.59
N ASN A 137 9.19 -0.88 15.72
CA ASN A 137 8.04 -1.69 16.13
C ASN A 137 8.23 -3.18 15.81
N TRP A 138 9.47 -3.62 15.56
CA TRP A 138 9.75 -5.02 15.25
C TRP A 138 9.47 -5.91 16.46
N ASP A 139 8.44 -6.75 16.36
CA ASP A 139 7.94 -7.57 17.46
C ASP A 139 7.58 -8.99 16.99
N GLU A 140 6.94 -9.76 17.88
CA GLU A 140 6.55 -11.12 17.61
C GLU A 140 5.49 -11.23 16.50
N ASP A 141 4.62 -10.22 16.34
CA ASP A 141 3.65 -10.20 15.24
C ASP A 141 4.34 -10.13 13.86
N TYR A 142 5.43 -9.36 13.72
CA TYR A 142 6.21 -9.34 12.49
C TYR A 142 6.89 -10.68 12.19
N ARG A 143 7.40 -11.38 13.23
CA ARG A 143 7.96 -12.73 13.07
C ARG A 143 6.90 -13.72 12.61
N LYS A 144 5.72 -13.70 13.22
CA LYS A 144 4.57 -14.52 12.79
C LYS A 144 4.13 -14.20 11.37
N MET A 145 4.12 -12.93 10.97
CA MET A 145 3.85 -12.52 9.60
C MET A 145 4.85 -13.15 8.62
N LEU A 146 6.15 -13.15 8.92
CA LEU A 146 7.16 -13.78 8.08
C LEU A 146 6.99 -15.29 7.96
N LEU A 147 6.64 -15.98 9.06
CA LEU A 147 6.34 -17.42 9.02
C LEU A 147 5.10 -17.70 8.17
N THR A 148 4.04 -16.92 8.34
CA THR A 148 2.82 -17.04 7.53
C THR A 148 3.07 -16.72 6.06
N PHE A 149 3.93 -15.73 5.76
CA PHE A 149 4.39 -15.46 4.40
C PHE A 149 5.01 -16.70 3.76
N HIS A 150 5.90 -17.39 4.47
CA HIS A 150 6.51 -18.63 4.00
C HIS A 150 5.46 -19.74 3.73
N GLU A 151 4.48 -19.87 4.61
CA GLU A 151 3.38 -20.84 4.42
C GLU A 151 2.58 -20.52 3.15
N TYR A 152 2.27 -19.25 2.90
CA TYR A 152 1.59 -18.83 1.66
C TYR A 152 2.39 -19.18 0.42
N LEU A 153 3.72 -18.94 0.40
CA LEU A 153 4.55 -19.22 -0.77
C LEU A 153 4.62 -20.71 -1.14
N ARG A 154 4.26 -21.60 -0.21
CA ARG A 154 4.14 -23.04 -0.44
C ARG A 154 2.80 -23.45 -1.06
N LEU A 155 1.82 -22.52 -1.13
CA LEU A 155 0.54 -22.76 -1.77
C LEU A 155 0.63 -22.47 -3.27
N GLY A 156 -0.16 -23.19 -4.07
CA GLY A 156 -0.26 -22.95 -5.50
C GLY A 156 1.03 -23.23 -6.29
N ASN A 157 1.31 -22.38 -7.28
CA ASN A 157 2.50 -22.50 -8.12
C ASN A 157 3.71 -21.83 -7.45
N PRO A 158 4.92 -22.39 -7.61
CA PRO A 158 6.13 -21.81 -7.01
C PRO A 158 6.47 -20.45 -7.63
N SER A 159 7.05 -19.58 -6.81
CA SER A 159 7.48 -18.22 -7.20
C SER A 159 8.75 -18.16 -8.07
N GLY A 160 9.34 -19.31 -8.40
CA GLY A 160 10.67 -19.38 -9.01
C GLY A 160 11.82 -19.31 -7.99
N TYR A 161 11.54 -19.12 -6.71
CA TYR A 161 12.48 -19.25 -5.60
C TYR A 161 12.32 -20.63 -4.94
N SER A 162 13.44 -21.27 -4.57
CA SER A 162 13.37 -22.51 -3.80
C SER A 162 12.93 -22.24 -2.35
N ASP A 163 12.38 -23.25 -1.69
CA ASP A 163 11.96 -23.14 -0.29
C ASP A 163 13.13 -22.79 0.63
N GLU A 164 14.33 -23.30 0.30
CA GLU A 164 15.58 -22.99 1.01
C GLU A 164 15.94 -21.50 0.88
N ALA A 165 15.83 -20.94 -0.34
CA ALA A 165 16.13 -19.53 -0.58
C ALA A 165 15.14 -18.61 0.14
N VAL A 166 13.88 -18.98 0.21
CA VAL A 166 12.85 -18.23 0.98
C VAL A 166 13.15 -18.36 2.48
N SER A 167 13.48 -19.55 2.97
CA SER A 167 13.84 -19.78 4.37
C SER A 167 15.07 -18.96 4.79
N GLU A 168 16.08 -18.86 3.92
CA GLU A 168 17.27 -18.02 4.15
C GLU A 168 16.90 -16.55 4.36
N ILE A 169 16.05 -15.99 3.49
CA ILE A 169 15.59 -14.61 3.60
C ILE A 169 14.85 -14.39 4.92
N ILE A 170 13.91 -15.29 5.25
CA ILE A 170 13.08 -15.18 6.46
C ILE A 170 13.94 -15.27 7.71
N ASN A 171 14.85 -16.25 7.80
CA ASN A 171 15.74 -16.44 8.95
C ASN A 171 16.64 -15.21 9.15
N ALA A 172 17.24 -14.69 8.07
CA ALA A 172 18.07 -13.50 8.15
C ALA A 172 17.30 -12.30 8.72
N LEU A 173 16.08 -12.07 8.24
CA LEU A 173 15.23 -10.98 8.75
C LEU A 173 14.78 -11.21 10.21
N MET A 174 14.51 -12.45 10.60
CA MET A 174 14.13 -12.79 11.99
C MET A 174 15.32 -12.64 12.96
N ASP A 175 16.54 -12.92 12.51
CA ASP A 175 17.78 -12.79 13.30
C ASP A 175 18.30 -11.34 13.39
N GLY A 176 17.64 -10.41 12.68
CA GLY A 176 18.01 -8.99 12.66
C GLY A 176 19.16 -8.67 11.69
N ASP A 177 19.52 -9.59 10.79
CA ASP A 177 20.44 -9.31 9.67
C ASP A 177 19.67 -8.52 8.60
N VAL A 178 19.40 -7.27 8.95
CA VAL A 178 18.59 -6.36 8.13
C VAL A 178 19.51 -5.66 7.15
N ASN A 179 19.51 -6.12 5.90
CA ASN A 179 20.11 -5.39 4.80
C ASN A 179 19.09 -5.19 3.67
N ASP A 180 19.27 -4.09 2.92
CA ASP A 180 18.37 -3.70 1.83
C ASP A 180 18.19 -4.83 0.81
N GLY A 181 19.21 -5.64 0.57
CA GLY A 181 19.18 -6.76 -0.35
C GLY A 181 18.22 -7.87 0.07
N MET A 182 18.17 -8.22 1.36
CA MET A 182 17.25 -9.25 1.88
C MET A 182 15.80 -8.78 1.86
N ILE A 183 15.56 -7.52 2.24
CA ILE A 183 14.22 -6.92 2.22
C ILE A 183 13.69 -6.86 0.77
N LEU A 184 14.52 -6.42 -0.16
CA LEU A 184 14.17 -6.37 -1.57
C LEU A 184 13.87 -7.77 -2.13
N ARG A 185 14.67 -8.79 -1.76
CA ARG A 185 14.42 -10.19 -2.14
C ARG A 185 13.06 -10.70 -1.61
N LEU A 186 12.66 -10.33 -0.39
CA LEU A 186 11.33 -10.65 0.15
C LEU A 186 10.23 -10.09 -0.74
N CYS A 187 10.34 -8.81 -1.14
CA CYS A 187 9.37 -8.17 -2.03
C CYS A 187 9.35 -8.80 -3.44
N TYR A 188 10.50 -9.21 -3.96
CA TYR A 188 10.59 -9.97 -5.21
C TYR A 188 9.90 -11.33 -5.11
N CYS A 189 10.14 -12.10 -4.03
CA CYS A 189 9.46 -13.38 -3.80
C CYS A 189 7.94 -13.20 -3.78
N ALA A 190 7.45 -12.18 -3.07
CA ALA A 190 6.03 -11.85 -3.00
C ALA A 190 5.44 -11.59 -4.38
N ARG A 191 6.05 -10.68 -5.14
CA ARG A 191 5.58 -10.32 -6.48
C ARG A 191 5.55 -11.51 -7.42
N HIS A 192 6.67 -12.25 -7.53
CA HIS A 192 6.76 -13.40 -8.44
C HIS A 192 5.78 -14.51 -8.08
N TRP A 193 5.52 -14.70 -6.78
CA TRP A 193 4.51 -15.67 -6.37
C TRP A 193 3.10 -15.23 -6.80
N VAL A 194 2.77 -13.95 -6.68
CA VAL A 194 1.47 -13.43 -7.17
C VAL A 194 1.36 -13.59 -8.70
N GLU A 195 2.42 -13.30 -9.44
CA GLU A 195 2.48 -13.50 -10.90
C GLU A 195 2.24 -14.96 -11.31
N ALA A 196 2.83 -15.91 -10.56
CA ALA A 196 2.66 -17.34 -10.81
C ALA A 196 1.27 -17.87 -10.40
N ASN A 197 0.52 -17.12 -9.60
CA ASN A 197 -0.77 -17.52 -9.03
C ASN A 197 -1.89 -16.49 -9.32
N PRO A 198 -2.30 -16.34 -10.59
CA PRO A 198 -3.34 -15.37 -10.95
C PRO A 198 -4.73 -15.76 -10.45
N VAL A 199 -4.99 -17.04 -10.20
CA VAL A 199 -6.24 -17.53 -9.62
C VAL A 199 -6.20 -17.32 -8.12
N VAL A 200 -7.28 -16.77 -7.56
CA VAL A 200 -7.39 -16.46 -6.13
C VAL A 200 -7.14 -17.68 -5.26
N ILE A 201 -6.29 -17.51 -4.26
CA ILE A 201 -6.04 -18.50 -3.21
C ILE A 201 -6.64 -17.95 -1.90
N PRO A 202 -7.47 -18.73 -1.19
CA PRO A 202 -8.06 -18.31 0.07
C PRO A 202 -7.00 -18.02 1.14
N LEU A 203 -7.34 -17.14 2.09
CA LEU A 203 -6.51 -16.90 3.26
C LEU A 203 -6.41 -18.15 4.12
N ILE A 204 -5.22 -18.40 4.67
CA ILE A 204 -5.02 -19.34 5.78
C ILE A 204 -5.27 -18.65 7.12
N ASP A 205 -5.50 -19.43 8.15
CA ASP A 205 -5.53 -18.92 9.53
C ASP A 205 -4.15 -18.37 9.89
N ALA A 206 -4.13 -17.25 10.59
CA ALA A 206 -2.89 -16.59 10.98
C ALA A 206 -3.00 -16.04 12.40
N ASP A 207 -1.94 -16.21 13.17
CA ASP A 207 -1.86 -15.82 14.59
C ASP A 207 -1.09 -14.51 14.76
N TYR A 208 -1.51 -13.45 14.03
CA TYR A 208 -1.02 -12.08 14.20
C TYR A 208 -2.16 -11.08 14.00
N THR A 209 -2.02 -9.90 14.59
CA THR A 209 -3.06 -8.86 14.63
C THR A 209 -2.76 -7.62 13.78
N ARG A 210 -1.55 -7.49 13.26
CA ARG A 210 -1.09 -6.35 12.45
C ARG A 210 -1.64 -6.27 11.04
#